data_df4f5d4ed2ec0f3a5055748c1f24147e
#
_entry.id   df4f5d4ed2ec0f3a5055748c1f24147e
#
_cell.length_a   1.000
_cell.length_b   1.000
_cell.length_c   1.000
_cell.angle_alpha   90.00
_cell.angle_beta   90.00
_cell.angle_gamma   90.00
#
_symmetry.space_group_name_H-M   'P 1'
#
loop_
_entity.id
_entity.type
_entity.pdbx_description
1 polymer ?
#
loop_
_entity_poly.entity_id
_entity_poly.type
_entity_poly.pdbx_seq_one_letter_code
_entity_poly.pdbx_strand_id
1 'polypeptide(L)'
;MTYCLALKVNRGLVFASDSRTNAGVDYVATYSKMRRYCWPGERVCVLMTSGSLATSQAVMNAINRDLNDPDAEFSLRHGKQLYEVAQYIGKLSQAEQTLHEKAMEKSNASAESNFILGGQIAGQAAEIFHIYPQGNFISASEDTPYLQIGETKYGKPILDRIIAKTTTLEDAARCAMVSLDSTIRSNISVGPPIELAMYQDDSLDEPFHHTYTLNSPMYKSMKKQWTDGLHRAFEQLPRFDWEKVKADEPAGE
;
A
#
# COMPACT_ATOMS: atom_id res chain seq x y z
N MET A 1 12.79 3.16 4.23
CA MET A 1 11.35 3.52 4.24
C MET A 1 10.60 2.62 3.27
N THR A 2 9.31 2.58 3.33
CA THR A 2 8.41 1.70 2.57
C THR A 2 7.25 2.54 2.08
N TYR A 3 6.59 2.15 1.00
CA TYR A 3 5.28 2.68 0.66
C TYR A 3 4.35 1.56 0.22
N CYS A 4 3.30 1.34 0.99
CA CYS A 4 2.23 0.40 0.67
C CYS A 4 0.89 1.12 0.72
N LEU A 5 -0.02 0.73 -0.16
CA LEU A 5 -1.38 1.27 -0.21
C LEU A 5 -2.40 0.19 -0.57
N ALA A 6 -3.60 0.34 -0.02
CA ALA A 6 -4.78 -0.44 -0.38
C ALA A 6 -5.92 0.50 -0.75
N LEU A 7 -6.65 0.15 -1.80
CA LEU A 7 -7.80 0.90 -2.31
C LEU A 7 -9.03 -0.01 -2.25
N LYS A 8 -10.17 0.56 -1.83
CA LYS A 8 -11.47 -0.13 -1.80
C LYS A 8 -12.42 0.58 -2.76
N VAL A 9 -12.73 -0.06 -3.86
CA VAL A 9 -13.70 0.43 -4.86
C VAL A 9 -14.92 -0.49 -4.91
N ASN A 10 -16.01 -0.06 -5.55
CA ASN A 10 -17.26 -0.85 -5.60
C ASN A 10 -17.11 -2.25 -6.21
N ARG A 11 -16.04 -2.52 -6.94
CA ARG A 11 -15.81 -3.78 -7.65
C ARG A 11 -14.71 -4.63 -7.01
N GLY A 12 -14.10 -4.17 -5.92
CA GLY A 12 -13.08 -4.94 -5.22
C GLY A 12 -11.97 -4.11 -4.60
N LEU A 13 -10.85 -4.76 -4.38
CA LEU A 13 -9.70 -4.20 -3.68
C LEU A 13 -8.46 -4.18 -4.60
N VAL A 14 -7.66 -3.15 -4.45
CA VAL A 14 -6.34 -3.05 -5.06
C VAL A 14 -5.30 -2.86 -3.98
N PHE A 15 -4.20 -3.60 -4.08
CA PHE A 15 -3.06 -3.51 -3.18
C PHE A 15 -1.80 -3.24 -3.99
N ALA A 16 -0.98 -2.33 -3.53
CA ALA A 16 0.29 -2.07 -4.17
C ALA A 16 1.37 -1.75 -3.14
N SER A 17 2.58 -2.27 -3.37
CA SER A 17 3.72 -2.06 -2.48
C SER A 17 5.03 -1.94 -3.27
N ASP A 18 5.97 -1.19 -2.73
CA ASP A 18 7.36 -1.30 -3.11
C ASP A 18 8.00 -2.52 -2.43
N SER A 19 9.18 -2.94 -2.88
CA SER A 19 9.93 -4.07 -2.28
C SER A 19 11.33 -3.68 -1.81
N ARG A 20 11.72 -2.41 -1.94
CA ARG A 20 13.04 -1.97 -1.49
C ARG A 20 13.11 -1.93 0.03
N THR A 21 14.19 -2.48 0.57
CA THR A 21 14.51 -2.43 2.00
C THR A 21 15.93 -1.93 2.16
N ASN A 22 16.12 -0.91 2.99
CA ASN A 22 17.42 -0.31 3.25
C ASN A 22 17.78 -0.51 4.73
N ALA A 23 18.95 -1.12 4.96
CA ALA A 23 19.59 -1.18 6.26
C ALA A 23 20.83 -0.28 6.22
N GLY A 24 20.61 1.05 6.26
CA GLY A 24 21.67 2.05 6.04
C GLY A 24 21.76 2.49 4.57
N VAL A 25 22.76 3.33 4.26
CA VAL A 25 22.92 4.00 2.96
C VAL A 25 23.35 3.00 1.87
N ASP A 26 24.15 2.00 2.23
CA ASP A 26 24.82 1.10 1.29
C ASP A 26 24.20 -0.33 1.25
N TYR A 27 23.23 -0.61 2.10
CA TYR A 27 22.63 -1.94 2.21
C TYR A 27 21.20 -1.92 1.65
N VAL A 28 21.09 -2.09 0.34
CA VAL A 28 19.81 -2.19 -0.37
C VAL A 28 19.50 -3.66 -0.62
N ALA A 29 18.37 -4.11 -0.11
CA ALA A 29 17.85 -5.47 -0.33
C ALA A 29 16.42 -5.41 -0.85
N THR A 30 15.94 -6.52 -1.37
CA THR A 30 14.57 -6.66 -1.86
C THR A 30 13.83 -7.66 -0.99
N TYR A 31 12.71 -7.21 -0.39
CA TYR A 31 11.79 -8.05 0.37
C TYR A 31 10.35 -7.75 -0.06
N SER A 32 9.59 -8.78 -0.35
CA SER A 32 8.15 -8.63 -0.53
C SER A 32 7.51 -8.13 0.77
N LYS A 33 6.75 -7.05 0.65
CA LYS A 33 6.00 -6.45 1.77
C LYS A 33 4.54 -6.86 1.74
N MET A 34 4.17 -7.70 0.78
CA MET A 34 2.81 -8.20 0.57
C MET A 34 2.77 -9.71 0.76
N ARG A 35 1.80 -10.19 1.56
CA ARG A 35 1.46 -11.60 1.70
C ARG A 35 0.00 -11.79 1.34
N ARG A 36 -0.28 -12.87 0.63
CA ARG A 36 -1.63 -13.23 0.20
C ARG A 36 -1.96 -14.59 0.78
N TYR A 37 -3.12 -14.69 1.36
CA TYR A 37 -3.68 -15.92 1.90
C TYR A 37 -5.03 -16.11 1.25
N CYS A 38 -5.24 -17.23 0.58
CA CYS A 38 -6.48 -17.54 -0.09
C CYS A 38 -6.95 -18.95 0.29
N TRP A 39 -8.18 -19.04 0.70
CA TRP A 39 -8.95 -20.28 0.84
C TRP A 39 -10.13 -20.17 -0.12
N PRO A 40 -10.01 -20.75 -1.34
CA PRO A 40 -10.98 -20.54 -2.41
C PRO A 40 -12.42 -20.86 -1.96
N GLY A 41 -13.34 -19.96 -2.29
CA GLY A 41 -14.74 -20.03 -1.87
C GLY A 41 -15.02 -19.73 -0.40
N GLU A 42 -13.98 -19.52 0.43
CA GLU A 42 -14.13 -19.25 1.86
C GLU A 42 -13.70 -17.81 2.21
N ARG A 43 -12.45 -17.47 1.93
CA ARG A 43 -11.89 -16.14 2.26
C ARG A 43 -10.59 -15.82 1.54
N VAL A 44 -10.34 -14.54 1.45
CA VAL A 44 -9.08 -13.97 0.95
C VAL A 44 -8.59 -12.94 1.96
N CYS A 45 -7.29 -12.98 2.28
CA CYS A 45 -6.61 -11.98 3.11
C CYS A 45 -5.32 -11.55 2.40
N VAL A 46 -5.15 -10.25 2.24
CA VAL A 46 -3.90 -9.63 1.78
C VAL A 46 -3.35 -8.78 2.91
N LEU A 47 -2.10 -9.03 3.28
CA LEU A 47 -1.43 -8.33 4.37
C LEU A 47 -0.19 -7.63 3.85
N MET A 48 -0.09 -6.32 4.07
CA MET A 48 1.08 -5.50 3.73
C MET A 48 1.70 -4.88 4.98
N THR A 49 3.01 -4.64 4.94
CA THR A 49 3.78 -4.22 6.12
C THR A 49 4.68 -3.04 5.83
N SER A 50 4.89 -2.19 6.84
CA SER A 50 5.91 -1.14 6.85
C SER A 50 6.50 -0.95 8.25
N GLY A 51 7.69 -0.36 8.34
CA GLY A 51 8.41 -0.15 9.61
C GLY A 51 9.50 -1.18 9.84
N SER A 52 9.60 -1.72 11.04
CA SER A 52 10.61 -2.73 11.40
C SER A 52 10.41 -4.03 10.62
N LEU A 53 11.41 -4.40 9.81
CA LEU A 53 11.38 -5.67 9.07
C LEU A 53 11.42 -6.87 10.03
N ALA A 54 12.21 -6.78 11.11
CA ALA A 54 12.31 -7.84 12.11
C ALA A 54 10.96 -8.12 12.78
N THR A 55 10.29 -7.07 13.23
CA THR A 55 8.93 -7.18 13.83
C THR A 55 7.93 -7.72 12.81
N SER A 56 7.94 -7.21 11.58
CA SER A 56 7.03 -7.68 10.53
C SER A 56 7.24 -9.15 10.22
N GLN A 57 8.50 -9.62 10.14
CA GLN A 57 8.80 -11.04 9.92
C GLN A 57 8.39 -11.91 11.10
N ALA A 58 8.60 -11.46 12.34
CA ALA A 58 8.17 -12.18 13.54
C ALA A 58 6.65 -12.36 13.57
N VAL A 59 5.88 -11.30 13.26
CA VAL A 59 4.41 -11.35 13.13
C VAL A 59 4.00 -12.35 12.03
N MET A 60 4.65 -12.32 10.85
CA MET A 60 4.36 -13.27 9.78
C MET A 60 4.66 -14.72 10.18
N ASN A 61 5.74 -14.95 10.93
CA ASN A 61 6.08 -16.27 11.44
C ASN A 61 5.05 -16.76 12.46
N ALA A 62 4.57 -15.88 13.34
CA ALA A 62 3.51 -16.21 14.27
C ALA A 62 2.19 -16.56 13.54
N ILE A 63 1.79 -15.76 12.56
CA ILE A 63 0.63 -16.06 11.71
C ILE A 63 0.77 -17.43 11.03
N ASN A 64 1.93 -17.73 10.43
CA ASN A 64 2.16 -19.00 9.75
C ASN A 64 2.18 -20.18 10.73
N ARG A 65 2.73 -19.99 11.94
CA ARG A 65 2.68 -21.00 13.01
C ARG A 65 1.23 -21.31 13.36
N ASP A 66 0.43 -20.29 13.66
CA ASP A 66 -0.96 -20.45 14.10
C ASP A 66 -1.87 -20.99 12.98
N LEU A 67 -1.54 -20.75 11.71
CA LEU A 67 -2.23 -21.37 10.56
C LEU A 67 -1.93 -22.88 10.41
N ASN A 68 -0.75 -23.32 10.84
CA ASN A 68 -0.33 -24.73 10.76
C ASN A 68 -0.59 -25.54 12.05
N ASP A 69 -1.01 -24.86 13.11
CA ASP A 69 -1.34 -25.48 14.39
C ASP A 69 -2.85 -25.72 14.49
N PRO A 70 -3.31 -26.99 14.47
CA PRO A 70 -4.72 -27.30 14.60
C PRO A 70 -5.30 -26.93 15.98
N ASP A 71 -4.46 -26.78 17.00
CA ASP A 71 -4.84 -26.43 18.37
C ASP A 71 -4.68 -24.92 18.63
N ALA A 72 -4.35 -24.12 17.62
CA ALA A 72 -4.23 -22.67 17.75
C ALA A 72 -5.57 -22.04 18.19
N GLU A 73 -5.52 -21.23 19.25
CA GLU A 73 -6.69 -20.53 19.78
C GLU A 73 -7.32 -19.61 18.68
N PHE A 74 -6.49 -19.01 17.82
CA PHE A 74 -6.94 -18.16 16.73
C PHE A 74 -5.94 -18.17 15.56
N SER A 75 -6.46 -17.98 14.34
CA SER A 75 -5.66 -17.80 13.13
C SER A 75 -6.41 -16.92 12.12
N LEU A 76 -5.79 -16.60 11.00
CA LEU A 76 -6.46 -15.87 9.90
C LEU A 76 -7.73 -16.58 9.41
N ARG A 77 -7.84 -17.88 9.63
CA ARG A 77 -8.97 -18.70 9.20
C ARG A 77 -10.10 -18.77 10.21
N HIS A 78 -9.82 -18.54 11.50
CA HIS A 78 -10.82 -18.64 12.57
C HIS A 78 -11.70 -17.40 12.72
N GLY A 79 -11.23 -16.21 12.33
CA GLY A 79 -12.01 -14.98 12.44
C GLY A 79 -13.34 -15.07 11.69
N LYS A 80 -14.44 -14.78 12.36
CA LYS A 80 -15.77 -14.72 11.75
C LYS A 80 -16.00 -13.42 11.00
N GLN A 81 -15.28 -12.38 11.36
CA GLN A 81 -15.28 -11.06 10.74
C GLN A 81 -13.84 -10.64 10.44
N LEU A 82 -13.63 -9.87 9.35
CA LEU A 82 -12.27 -9.46 8.97
C LEU A 82 -11.63 -8.53 10.01
N TYR A 83 -12.42 -7.75 10.77
CA TYR A 83 -11.91 -6.92 11.87
C TYR A 83 -11.34 -7.74 13.02
N GLU A 84 -11.84 -8.98 13.28
CA GLU A 84 -11.27 -9.88 14.29
C GLU A 84 -9.87 -10.34 13.87
N VAL A 85 -9.67 -10.56 12.57
CA VAL A 85 -8.34 -10.84 12.00
C VAL A 85 -7.42 -9.64 12.17
N ALA A 86 -7.92 -8.41 11.93
CA ALA A 86 -7.14 -7.19 12.16
C ALA A 86 -6.73 -7.05 13.64
N GLN A 87 -7.64 -7.32 14.56
CA GLN A 87 -7.38 -7.31 16.01
C GLN A 87 -6.32 -8.36 16.41
N TYR A 88 -6.39 -9.55 15.85
CA TYR A 88 -5.41 -10.61 16.08
C TYR A 88 -4.00 -10.19 15.62
N ILE A 89 -3.88 -9.66 14.40
CA ILE A 89 -2.61 -9.15 13.89
C ILE A 89 -2.07 -8.02 14.77
N GLY A 90 -2.94 -7.12 15.22
CA GLY A 90 -2.58 -6.05 16.13
C GLY A 90 -2.00 -6.56 17.46
N LYS A 91 -2.61 -7.59 18.05
CA LYS A 91 -2.11 -8.25 19.26
C LYS A 91 -0.75 -8.90 19.06
N LEU A 92 -0.55 -9.61 17.93
CA LEU A 92 0.74 -10.20 17.58
C LEU A 92 1.81 -9.11 17.44
N SER A 93 1.49 -8.02 16.73
CA SER A 93 2.41 -6.91 16.53
C SER A 93 2.83 -6.25 17.85
N GLN A 94 1.88 -6.00 18.75
CA GLN A 94 2.17 -5.49 20.08
C GLN A 94 3.08 -6.41 20.89
N ALA A 95 2.80 -7.73 20.90
CA ALA A 95 3.59 -8.70 21.63
C ALA A 95 5.05 -8.70 21.16
N GLU A 96 5.29 -8.71 19.84
CA GLU A 96 6.62 -8.70 19.24
C GLU A 96 7.37 -7.38 19.52
N GLN A 97 6.68 -6.23 19.46
CA GLN A 97 7.27 -4.94 19.78
C GLN A 97 7.72 -4.88 21.25
N THR A 98 6.84 -5.28 22.18
CA THR A 98 7.12 -5.27 23.62
C THR A 98 8.30 -6.18 23.97
N LEU A 99 8.44 -7.34 23.30
CA LEU A 99 9.54 -8.27 23.54
C LEU A 99 10.90 -7.64 23.26
N HIS A 100 10.99 -6.74 22.27
CA HIS A 100 12.25 -6.15 21.83
C HIS A 100 12.46 -4.68 22.26
N GLU A 101 11.45 -4.03 22.84
CA GLU A 101 11.44 -2.60 23.18
C GLU A 101 12.71 -2.15 23.92
N LYS A 102 13.04 -2.79 25.04
CA LYS A 102 14.22 -2.43 25.87
C LYS A 102 15.57 -2.59 25.13
N ALA A 103 15.67 -3.52 24.20
CA ALA A 103 16.88 -3.73 23.42
C ALA A 103 17.00 -2.69 22.31
N MET A 104 15.90 -2.33 21.71
CA MET A 104 15.82 -1.34 20.62
C MET A 104 16.03 0.10 21.11
N GLU A 105 15.52 0.47 22.28
CA GLU A 105 15.78 1.77 22.92
C GLU A 105 17.28 2.06 23.08
N LYS A 106 18.07 1.02 23.46
CA LYS A 106 19.53 1.15 23.61
C LYS A 106 20.27 1.39 22.29
N SER A 107 19.69 1.03 21.16
CA SER A 107 20.30 1.15 19.82
C SER A 107 19.71 2.29 18.98
N ASN A 108 18.82 3.13 19.55
CA ASN A 108 18.07 4.15 18.81
C ASN A 108 17.31 3.60 17.59
N ALA A 109 16.93 2.32 17.62
CA ALA A 109 16.13 1.67 16.60
C ALA A 109 14.66 1.60 17.04
N SER A 110 13.74 1.58 16.08
CA SER A 110 12.30 1.41 16.34
C SER A 110 11.87 -0.02 16.01
N ALA A 111 11.10 -0.62 16.92
CA ALA A 111 10.42 -1.89 16.70
C ALA A 111 9.05 -1.70 16.02
N GLU A 112 8.60 -0.46 15.84
CA GLU A 112 7.29 -0.15 15.31
C GLU A 112 7.05 -0.72 13.92
N SER A 113 5.88 -1.30 13.74
CA SER A 113 5.41 -1.80 12.45
C SER A 113 3.94 -1.45 12.27
N ASN A 114 3.62 -1.04 11.04
CA ASN A 114 2.25 -0.82 10.59
C ASN A 114 1.87 -1.91 9.60
N PHE A 115 0.59 -2.26 9.59
CA PHE A 115 0.08 -3.24 8.64
C PHE A 115 -1.16 -2.69 7.93
N ILE A 116 -1.36 -3.12 6.69
CA ILE A 116 -2.66 -3.04 6.03
C ILE A 116 -3.15 -4.46 5.83
N LEU A 117 -4.29 -4.78 6.40
CA LEU A 117 -5.05 -5.99 6.11
C LEU A 117 -6.18 -5.61 5.16
N GLY A 118 -6.37 -6.37 4.09
CA GLY A 118 -7.56 -6.28 3.26
C GLY A 118 -7.98 -7.66 2.79
N GLY A 119 -9.25 -7.79 2.45
CA GLY A 119 -9.78 -9.06 1.98
C GLY A 119 -11.28 -9.17 2.13
N GLN A 120 -11.76 -10.41 2.00
CA GLN A 120 -13.17 -10.74 2.09
C GLN A 120 -13.36 -12.12 2.70
N ILE A 121 -14.41 -12.26 3.50
CA ILE A 121 -14.92 -13.55 3.99
C ILE A 121 -16.24 -13.80 3.26
N ALA A 122 -16.51 -15.05 2.88
CA ALA A 122 -17.74 -15.44 2.17
C ALA A 122 -19.00 -14.89 2.85
N GLY A 123 -19.86 -14.27 2.06
CA GLY A 123 -21.11 -13.65 2.53
C GLY A 123 -20.94 -12.30 3.24
N GLN A 124 -19.74 -11.71 3.25
CA GLN A 124 -19.48 -10.40 3.85
C GLN A 124 -18.91 -9.44 2.79
N ALA A 125 -18.98 -8.14 3.06
CA ALA A 125 -18.34 -7.14 2.22
C ALA A 125 -16.81 -7.23 2.30
N ALA A 126 -16.13 -6.93 1.19
CA ALA A 126 -14.69 -6.75 1.21
C ALA A 126 -14.32 -5.51 2.02
N GLU A 127 -13.26 -5.61 2.84
CA GLU A 127 -12.81 -4.55 3.75
C GLU A 127 -11.30 -4.34 3.69
N ILE A 128 -10.86 -3.14 4.08
CA ILE A 128 -9.45 -2.84 4.31
C ILE A 128 -9.27 -2.16 5.66
N PHE A 129 -8.22 -2.55 6.40
CA PHE A 129 -7.88 -2.02 7.72
C PHE A 129 -6.42 -1.59 7.77
N HIS A 130 -6.16 -0.43 8.38
CA HIS A 130 -4.83 -0.02 8.80
C HIS A 130 -4.66 -0.35 10.27
N ILE A 131 -3.71 -1.22 10.58
CA ILE A 131 -3.36 -1.66 11.93
C ILE A 131 -2.12 -0.89 12.36
N TYR A 132 -2.27 -0.11 13.43
CA TYR A 132 -1.22 0.75 13.98
C TYR A 132 -0.22 -0.03 14.85
N PRO A 133 0.96 0.54 15.13
CA PRO A 133 1.93 -0.07 16.06
C PRO A 133 1.33 -0.37 17.44
N GLN A 134 0.36 0.43 17.88
CA GLN A 134 -0.36 0.26 19.16
C GLN A 134 -1.35 -0.92 19.15
N GLY A 135 -1.47 -1.64 18.03
CA GLY A 135 -2.35 -2.80 17.89
C GLY A 135 -3.82 -2.47 17.60
N ASN A 136 -4.23 -1.20 17.69
CA ASN A 136 -5.55 -0.75 17.25
C ASN A 136 -5.58 -0.58 15.72
N PHE A 137 -6.77 -0.45 15.14
CA PHE A 137 -6.94 -0.33 13.69
C PHE A 137 -8.09 0.61 13.32
N ILE A 138 -8.06 1.08 12.08
CA ILE A 138 -9.15 1.83 11.44
C ILE A 138 -9.50 1.17 10.10
N SER A 139 -10.72 1.39 9.63
CA SER A 139 -11.15 1.07 8.27
C SER A 139 -11.06 2.30 7.37
N ALA A 140 -11.05 2.09 6.04
CA ALA A 140 -11.24 3.18 5.09
C ALA A 140 -12.67 3.74 5.17
N SER A 141 -12.80 5.05 4.89
CA SER A 141 -14.10 5.71 4.84
C SER A 141 -14.67 5.72 3.41
N GLU A 142 -15.91 6.18 3.27
CA GLU A 142 -16.52 6.37 1.95
C GLU A 142 -15.86 7.48 1.15
N ASP A 143 -15.49 8.57 1.82
CA ASP A 143 -14.86 9.74 1.20
C ASP A 143 -13.37 9.52 0.94
N THR A 144 -12.73 8.63 1.71
CA THR A 144 -11.33 8.26 1.53
C THR A 144 -11.23 6.74 1.43
N PRO A 145 -11.57 6.17 0.25
CA PRO A 145 -11.66 4.72 0.08
C PRO A 145 -10.28 4.08 -0.15
N TYR A 146 -9.30 4.52 0.61
CA TYR A 146 -7.94 3.99 0.55
C TYR A 146 -7.22 4.14 1.90
N LEU A 147 -6.21 3.31 2.09
CA LEU A 147 -5.29 3.33 3.23
C LEU A 147 -3.85 3.28 2.74
N GLN A 148 -2.96 3.94 3.45
CA GLN A 148 -1.54 4.02 3.13
C GLN A 148 -0.70 3.80 4.38
N ILE A 149 0.45 3.14 4.23
CA ILE A 149 1.47 3.00 5.28
C ILE A 149 2.87 3.30 4.73
N GLY A 150 3.74 3.77 5.60
CA GLY A 150 5.10 4.15 5.24
C GLY A 150 5.18 5.59 4.73
N GLU A 151 5.74 5.81 3.55
CA GLU A 151 5.95 7.15 2.95
C GLU A 151 4.71 7.61 2.19
N THR A 152 3.73 8.15 2.88
CA THR A 152 2.38 8.41 2.35
C THR A 152 2.26 9.73 1.58
N LYS A 153 3.09 10.73 1.90
CA LYS A 153 2.88 12.13 1.46
C LYS A 153 3.02 12.37 -0.04
N TYR A 154 3.88 11.63 -0.74
CA TYR A 154 4.14 11.87 -2.16
C TYR A 154 3.10 11.22 -3.09
N GLY A 155 2.52 10.11 -2.65
CA GLY A 155 1.48 9.40 -3.40
C GLY A 155 0.06 9.89 -3.13
N LYS A 156 -0.19 10.42 -1.92
CA LYS A 156 -1.52 10.86 -1.49
C LYS A 156 -2.19 11.88 -2.43
N PRO A 157 -1.53 12.93 -2.92
CA PRO A 157 -2.16 13.92 -3.78
C PRO A 157 -2.74 13.36 -5.10
N ILE A 158 -2.25 12.21 -5.54
CA ILE A 158 -2.76 11.51 -6.73
C ILE A 158 -4.03 10.75 -6.36
N LEU A 159 -3.99 10.02 -5.24
CA LEU A 159 -5.15 9.26 -4.75
C LEU A 159 -6.33 10.19 -4.47
N ASP A 160 -6.11 11.30 -3.79
CA ASP A 160 -7.15 12.30 -3.45
C ASP A 160 -7.85 12.89 -4.68
N ARG A 161 -7.18 12.93 -5.85
CA ARG A 161 -7.75 13.50 -7.07
C ARG A 161 -8.45 12.49 -7.96
N ILE A 162 -8.07 11.22 -7.86
CA ILE A 162 -8.49 10.21 -8.85
C ILE A 162 -9.40 9.17 -8.23
N ILE A 163 -9.15 8.76 -6.98
CA ILE A 163 -9.84 7.63 -6.37
C ILE A 163 -11.18 8.07 -5.78
N ALA A 164 -12.22 7.40 -6.25
CA ALA A 164 -13.55 7.40 -5.66
C ALA A 164 -14.05 5.94 -5.60
N LYS A 165 -15.09 5.67 -4.82
CA LYS A 165 -15.70 4.32 -4.76
C LYS A 165 -16.15 3.79 -6.12
N THR A 166 -16.55 4.70 -7.03
CA THR A 166 -17.01 4.37 -8.38
C THR A 166 -15.89 4.16 -9.39
N THR A 167 -14.62 4.40 -9.00
CA THR A 167 -13.45 4.12 -9.85
C THR A 167 -13.44 2.64 -10.21
N THR A 168 -13.14 2.32 -11.48
CA THR A 168 -13.02 0.91 -11.92
C THR A 168 -11.82 0.25 -11.24
N LEU A 169 -11.83 -1.07 -11.15
CA LEU A 169 -10.74 -1.81 -10.50
C LEU A 169 -9.40 -1.60 -11.24
N GLU A 170 -9.45 -1.55 -12.58
CA GLU A 170 -8.30 -1.32 -13.44
C GLU A 170 -7.77 0.12 -13.33
N ASP A 171 -8.66 1.11 -13.22
CA ASP A 171 -8.25 2.51 -13.01
C ASP A 171 -7.67 2.71 -11.62
N ALA A 172 -8.24 2.06 -10.61
CA ALA A 172 -7.69 2.05 -9.26
C ALA A 172 -6.27 1.45 -9.25
N ALA A 173 -6.05 0.34 -9.98
CA ALA A 173 -4.72 -0.25 -10.12
C ALA A 173 -3.73 0.69 -10.82
N ARG A 174 -4.14 1.35 -11.91
CA ARG A 174 -3.32 2.37 -12.58
C ARG A 174 -2.98 3.54 -11.66
N CYS A 175 -3.96 4.03 -10.90
CA CYS A 175 -3.75 5.10 -9.93
C CYS A 175 -2.78 4.69 -8.82
N ALA A 176 -2.89 3.47 -8.29
CA ALA A 176 -1.96 2.92 -7.30
C ALA A 176 -0.51 2.91 -7.84
N MET A 177 -0.32 2.47 -9.08
CA MET A 177 0.99 2.43 -9.72
C MET A 177 1.58 3.83 -9.94
N VAL A 178 0.77 4.82 -10.33
CA VAL A 178 1.20 6.22 -10.48
C VAL A 178 1.54 6.84 -9.12
N SER A 179 0.78 6.53 -8.08
CA SER A 179 1.05 6.95 -6.71
C SER A 179 2.40 6.41 -6.21
N LEU A 180 2.70 5.12 -6.50
CA LEU A 180 4.00 4.52 -6.21
C LEU A 180 5.13 5.16 -7.03
N ASP A 181 4.96 5.38 -8.33
CA ASP A 181 5.98 6.04 -9.18
C ASP A 181 6.33 7.43 -8.66
N SER A 182 5.34 8.21 -8.25
CA SER A 182 5.54 9.54 -7.67
C SER A 182 6.33 9.48 -6.36
N THR A 183 6.06 8.48 -5.53
CA THR A 183 6.80 8.25 -4.28
C THR A 183 8.23 7.80 -4.55
N ILE A 184 8.44 6.86 -5.47
CA ILE A 184 9.77 6.38 -5.88
C ILE A 184 10.63 7.52 -6.44
N ARG A 185 10.02 8.44 -7.20
CA ARG A 185 10.71 9.61 -7.75
C ARG A 185 11.19 10.58 -6.68
N SER A 186 10.44 10.69 -5.58
CA SER A 186 10.66 11.68 -4.53
C SER A 186 11.40 11.14 -3.31
N ASN A 187 11.47 9.81 -3.15
CA ASN A 187 12.10 9.17 -2.00
C ASN A 187 12.92 7.94 -2.42
N ILE A 188 14.22 8.06 -2.34
CA ILE A 188 15.18 7.01 -2.74
C ILE A 188 15.04 5.71 -1.93
N SER A 189 14.46 5.79 -0.73
CA SER A 189 14.27 4.61 0.15
C SER A 189 13.11 3.73 -0.30
N VAL A 190 12.24 4.23 -1.17
CA VAL A 190 11.14 3.50 -1.79
C VAL A 190 11.54 3.10 -3.20
N GLY A 191 11.33 1.86 -3.59
CA GLY A 191 11.78 1.44 -4.92
C GLY A 191 11.35 0.05 -5.35
N PRO A 192 11.49 -0.20 -6.65
CA PRO A 192 11.10 -1.46 -7.24
C PRO A 192 11.96 -2.65 -6.73
N PRO A 193 11.47 -3.89 -6.93
CA PRO A 193 10.22 -4.26 -7.61
C PRO A 193 8.96 -3.71 -6.96
N ILE A 194 7.93 -3.42 -7.81
CA ILE A 194 6.59 -3.02 -7.35
C ILE A 194 5.68 -4.24 -7.44
N GLU A 195 5.01 -4.58 -6.36
CA GLU A 195 3.99 -5.63 -6.34
C GLU A 195 2.61 -4.98 -6.43
N LEU A 196 1.78 -5.49 -7.32
CA LEU A 196 0.38 -5.11 -7.51
C LEU A 196 -0.49 -6.34 -7.37
N ALA A 197 -1.52 -6.27 -6.52
CA ALA A 197 -2.56 -7.28 -6.46
C ALA A 197 -3.93 -6.64 -6.64
N MET A 198 -4.83 -7.34 -7.35
CA MET A 198 -6.22 -6.94 -7.55
C MET A 198 -7.13 -8.09 -7.15
N TYR A 199 -8.12 -7.79 -6.34
CA TYR A 199 -9.14 -8.73 -5.90
C TYR A 199 -10.50 -8.23 -6.36
N GLN A 200 -11.20 -9.05 -7.13
CA GLN A 200 -12.58 -8.78 -7.53
C GLN A 200 -13.53 -9.17 -6.40
N ASP A 201 -14.44 -8.28 -6.06
CA ASP A 201 -15.44 -8.51 -5.01
C ASP A 201 -16.24 -9.78 -5.30
N ASP A 202 -16.53 -10.55 -4.25
CA ASP A 202 -17.25 -11.82 -4.26
C ASP A 202 -16.62 -12.97 -5.08
N SER A 203 -15.41 -12.80 -5.63
CA SER A 203 -14.75 -13.90 -6.34
C SER A 203 -14.30 -15.02 -5.38
N LEU A 204 -13.85 -14.68 -4.18
CA LEU A 204 -13.25 -15.57 -3.20
C LEU A 204 -12.15 -16.49 -3.79
N ASP A 205 -11.50 -16.00 -4.85
CA ASP A 205 -10.39 -16.64 -5.53
C ASP A 205 -9.08 -15.91 -5.26
N GLU A 206 -7.96 -16.53 -5.62
CA GLU A 206 -6.61 -15.93 -5.52
C GLU A 206 -6.61 -14.57 -6.23
N PRO A 207 -6.21 -13.48 -5.57
CA PRO A 207 -6.08 -12.18 -6.21
C PRO A 207 -5.11 -12.23 -7.38
N PHE A 208 -5.45 -11.58 -8.50
CA PHE A 208 -4.45 -11.32 -9.53
C PHE A 208 -3.24 -10.66 -8.89
N HIS A 209 -2.04 -11.14 -9.22
CA HIS A 209 -0.80 -10.58 -8.70
C HIS A 209 0.25 -10.45 -9.79
N HIS A 210 0.91 -9.31 -9.84
CA HIS A 210 2.01 -9.08 -10.76
C HIS A 210 3.11 -8.23 -10.11
N THR A 211 4.36 -8.51 -10.50
CA THR A 211 5.53 -7.79 -10.03
C THR A 211 6.14 -7.00 -11.19
N TYR A 212 6.26 -5.69 -11.02
CA TYR A 212 6.84 -4.78 -12.00
C TYR A 212 8.25 -4.37 -11.59
N THR A 213 9.18 -4.49 -12.52
CA THR A 213 10.55 -3.98 -12.38
C THR A 213 10.69 -2.67 -13.15
N LEU A 214 11.81 -1.96 -12.98
CA LEU A 214 12.14 -0.78 -13.79
C LEU A 214 12.16 -1.06 -15.30
N ASN A 215 12.36 -2.34 -15.68
CA ASN A 215 12.43 -2.75 -17.07
C ASN A 215 11.11 -3.25 -17.65
N SER A 216 10.08 -3.41 -16.85
CA SER A 216 8.76 -3.84 -17.30
C SER A 216 8.18 -2.85 -18.32
N PRO A 217 7.81 -3.28 -19.55
CA PRO A 217 7.36 -2.38 -20.62
C PRO A 217 6.13 -1.55 -20.20
N MET A 218 5.18 -2.18 -19.53
CA MET A 218 3.98 -1.50 -19.04
C MET A 218 4.32 -0.38 -18.05
N TYR A 219 5.22 -0.63 -17.09
CA TYR A 219 5.63 0.38 -16.11
C TYR A 219 6.36 1.56 -16.79
N LYS A 220 7.28 1.28 -17.74
CA LYS A 220 7.96 2.32 -18.51
C LYS A 220 6.98 3.19 -19.32
N SER A 221 6.02 2.55 -19.98
CA SER A 221 5.00 3.25 -20.78
C SER A 221 4.13 4.13 -19.90
N MET A 222 3.63 3.60 -18.81
CA MET A 222 2.80 4.34 -17.86
C MET A 222 3.52 5.56 -17.28
N LYS A 223 4.76 5.39 -16.81
CA LYS A 223 5.60 6.46 -16.28
C LYS A 223 5.82 7.57 -17.31
N LYS A 224 6.13 7.20 -18.56
CA LYS A 224 6.30 8.17 -19.65
C LYS A 224 5.01 8.93 -19.94
N GLN A 225 3.91 8.21 -20.12
CA GLN A 225 2.61 8.82 -20.45
C GLN A 225 2.09 9.71 -19.32
N TRP A 226 2.31 9.33 -18.06
CA TRP A 226 1.97 10.17 -16.92
C TRP A 226 2.77 11.47 -16.91
N THR A 227 4.09 11.39 -17.11
CA THR A 227 4.96 12.58 -17.18
C THR A 227 4.54 13.50 -18.34
N ASP A 228 4.35 12.95 -19.53
CA ASP A 228 3.92 13.72 -20.71
C ASP A 228 2.54 14.34 -20.51
N GLY A 229 1.64 13.64 -19.82
CA GLY A 229 0.31 14.13 -19.45
C GLY A 229 0.36 15.32 -18.50
N LEU A 230 1.21 15.27 -17.48
CA LEU A 230 1.41 16.38 -16.54
C LEU A 230 1.98 17.62 -17.24
N HIS A 231 2.94 17.47 -18.14
CA HIS A 231 3.47 18.59 -18.92
C HIS A 231 2.38 19.25 -19.77
N ARG A 232 1.59 18.46 -20.50
CA ARG A 232 0.47 18.98 -21.29
C ARG A 232 -0.57 19.71 -20.43
N ALA A 233 -0.91 19.14 -19.28
CA ALA A 233 -1.86 19.77 -18.36
C ALA A 233 -1.31 21.09 -17.80
N PHE A 234 -0.01 21.13 -17.49
CA PHE A 234 0.64 22.34 -17.00
C PHE A 234 0.67 23.45 -18.06
N GLU A 235 0.97 23.12 -19.32
CA GLU A 235 0.97 24.07 -20.45
C GLU A 235 -0.39 24.71 -20.71
N GLN A 236 -1.47 24.01 -20.35
CA GLN A 236 -2.86 24.49 -20.47
C GLN A 236 -3.33 25.38 -19.31
N LEU A 237 -2.51 25.55 -18.27
CA LEU A 237 -2.89 26.45 -17.17
C LEU A 237 -3.03 27.90 -17.64
N PRO A 238 -4.00 28.65 -17.07
CA PRO A 238 -4.17 30.05 -17.42
C PRO A 238 -2.90 30.85 -17.12
N ARG A 239 -2.56 31.76 -18.04
CA ARG A 239 -1.45 32.70 -17.86
C ARG A 239 -1.82 33.75 -16.83
N PHE A 240 -0.81 34.20 -16.07
CA PHE A 240 -0.98 35.35 -15.17
C PHE A 240 -1.28 36.63 -15.95
N ASP A 241 -2.02 37.56 -15.36
CA ASP A 241 -2.39 38.80 -16.03
C ASP A 241 -1.19 39.65 -16.43
N TRP A 242 -0.12 39.65 -15.62
CA TRP A 242 1.13 40.34 -15.94
C TRP A 242 1.92 39.72 -17.11
N GLU A 243 1.69 38.46 -17.47
CA GLU A 243 2.26 37.82 -18.66
C GLU A 243 1.55 38.30 -19.94
N LYS A 244 0.26 38.59 -19.87
CA LYS A 244 -0.55 39.11 -20.99
C LYS A 244 -0.11 40.51 -21.38
N VAL A 245 0.20 41.37 -20.40
CA VAL A 245 0.65 42.75 -20.62
C VAL A 245 1.96 42.81 -21.39
N LYS A 246 2.89 41.85 -21.18
CA LYS A 246 4.16 41.80 -21.90
C LYS A 246 4.05 41.35 -23.35
N ALA A 247 2.99 40.64 -23.72
CA ALA A 247 2.77 40.18 -25.10
C ALA A 247 2.22 41.30 -26.00
N ASP A 248 1.65 42.36 -25.42
CA ASP A 248 1.11 43.53 -26.15
C ASP A 248 2.12 44.70 -26.29
N GLU A 249 3.32 44.61 -25.68
CA GLU A 249 4.39 45.59 -25.96
C GLU A 249 5.02 45.28 -27.32
N PRO A 250 4.90 46.19 -28.32
CA PRO A 250 5.62 46.02 -29.61
C PRO A 250 7.10 45.92 -29.33
N ALA A 251 7.78 44.93 -29.98
CA ALA A 251 9.23 44.83 -29.96
C ALA A 251 9.80 46.18 -30.41
N GLY A 252 10.39 46.90 -29.44
CA GLY A 252 10.99 48.22 -29.74
C GLY A 252 12.01 48.10 -30.83
N GLU A 253 11.91 49.00 -31.79
CA GLU A 253 12.86 49.23 -32.89
C GLU A 253 14.27 49.54 -32.41
#